data_b974bf542e267024f029174b8e4c414a
#
_entry.id   b974bf542e267024f029174b8e4c414a
#
_cell.length_a   1.000
_cell.length_b   1.000
_cell.length_c   1.000
_cell.angle_alpha   90.00
_cell.angle_beta   90.00
_cell.angle_gamma   90.00
#
_symmetry.space_group_name_H-M   'P 1'
#
loop_
_entity.id
_entity.type
_entity.pdbx_description
1 polymer ?
#
loop_
_entity_poly.entity_id
_entity_poly.type
_entity_poly.pdbx_seq_one_letter_code
_entity_poly.pdbx_strand_id
1 'polypeptide(L)'
;MMKHICALLALFLFCSVRLLAKVYVLSIGIADYPDKKNDLRISDNDAKTIAKVFKATNEAFVSVMLNEQATKAALISRIRSVFANAQSDDAVVLYFSGHGSPGALVCYDGLLTYQSIYKEMKVCRANRKIIIVDACYSGKMRTNNQRSSYFDTQNVMLFLSSRTNELSQETRYKNSLFTIFLERGLRGGADKNKDRKISAREIFDFVHQGVITASGDKQHPVMWGKFNNEMTIIKW
;
A
#
# COMPACT_ATOMS: atom_id res chain seq x y z
N MET A 1 21.69 -63.79 32.16
CA MET A 1 22.10 -62.99 31.00
C MET A 1 20.93 -62.09 30.57
N MET A 2 20.88 -60.88 31.09
CA MET A 2 19.86 -59.87 30.73
C MET A 2 20.53 -58.84 29.85
N LYS A 3 20.06 -58.71 28.59
CA LYS A 3 20.55 -57.72 27.64
C LYS A 3 19.75 -56.41 27.84
N HIS A 4 20.43 -55.37 28.30
CA HIS A 4 19.88 -54.03 28.41
C HIS A 4 19.83 -53.42 27.00
N ILE A 5 18.63 -53.17 26.48
CA ILE A 5 18.40 -52.39 25.27
C ILE A 5 18.27 -50.94 25.71
N CYS A 6 19.32 -50.14 25.51
CA CYS A 6 19.24 -48.66 25.61
C CYS A 6 18.54 -48.12 24.38
N ALA A 7 17.29 -47.68 24.54
CA ALA A 7 16.61 -46.92 23.52
C ALA A 7 17.09 -45.45 23.58
N LEU A 8 17.90 -45.03 22.62
CA LEU A 8 18.22 -43.63 22.40
C LEU A 8 16.97 -42.93 21.79
N LEU A 9 16.26 -42.18 22.61
CA LEU A 9 15.26 -41.22 22.12
C LEU A 9 16.00 -39.99 21.53
N ALA A 10 16.14 -39.96 20.21
CA ALA A 10 16.60 -38.77 19.53
C ALA A 10 15.46 -37.73 19.53
N LEU A 11 15.56 -36.78 20.44
CA LEU A 11 14.66 -35.63 20.51
C LEU A 11 15.03 -34.68 19.35
N PHE A 12 14.35 -34.82 18.20
CA PHE A 12 14.42 -33.81 17.16
C PHE A 12 13.74 -32.54 17.65
N LEU A 13 14.52 -31.62 18.21
CA LEU A 13 14.09 -30.24 18.36
C LEU A 13 13.87 -29.66 16.98
N PHE A 14 12.64 -29.68 16.48
CA PHE A 14 12.22 -28.85 15.37
C PHE A 14 12.28 -27.39 15.86
N CYS A 15 13.46 -26.78 15.74
CA CYS A 15 13.59 -25.33 15.83
C CYS A 15 12.84 -24.76 14.61
N SER A 16 11.55 -24.51 14.78
CA SER A 16 10.78 -23.77 13.76
C SER A 16 11.35 -22.36 13.70
N VAL A 17 12.29 -22.13 12.78
CA VAL A 17 12.73 -20.80 12.42
C VAL A 17 11.48 -20.08 11.93
N ARG A 18 10.88 -19.27 12.79
CA ARG A 18 9.80 -18.37 12.36
C ARG A 18 10.42 -17.38 11.39
N LEU A 19 10.27 -17.64 10.11
CA LEU A 19 10.64 -16.69 9.09
C LEU A 19 9.78 -15.45 9.34
N LEU A 20 10.44 -14.32 9.66
CA LEU A 20 9.74 -13.07 9.89
C LEU A 20 8.97 -12.69 8.62
N ALA A 21 7.69 -12.36 8.78
CA ALA A 21 6.85 -11.94 7.67
C ALA A 21 7.43 -10.68 7.01
N LYS A 22 7.63 -10.73 5.71
CA LYS A 22 8.22 -9.67 4.90
C LYS A 22 7.16 -8.71 4.37
N VAL A 23 7.59 -7.51 4.00
CA VAL A 23 6.74 -6.51 3.35
C VAL A 23 7.33 -6.19 1.98
N TYR A 24 6.61 -6.47 0.91
CA TYR A 24 7.00 -6.11 -0.45
C TYR A 24 6.27 -4.83 -0.85
N VAL A 25 7.02 -3.80 -1.18
CA VAL A 25 6.49 -2.47 -1.47
C VAL A 25 6.82 -2.05 -2.89
N LEU A 26 5.82 -1.65 -3.63
CA LEU A 26 5.97 -0.93 -4.89
C LEU A 26 5.40 0.47 -4.72
N SER A 27 6.28 1.47 -4.75
CA SER A 27 5.93 2.88 -4.58
C SER A 27 6.09 3.61 -5.91
N ILE A 28 5.00 4.21 -6.41
CA ILE A 28 4.92 4.84 -7.72
C ILE A 28 4.57 6.31 -7.54
N GLY A 29 5.31 7.20 -8.22
CA GLY A 29 5.03 8.63 -8.23
C GLY A 29 5.23 9.22 -9.61
N ILE A 30 4.21 9.91 -10.14
CA ILE A 30 4.29 10.54 -11.45
C ILE A 30 4.01 12.04 -11.26
N ALA A 31 5.06 12.84 -11.38
CA ALA A 31 5.01 14.30 -11.36
C ALA A 31 5.19 14.87 -12.77
N ASP A 32 6.12 14.33 -13.56
CA ASP A 32 6.37 14.72 -14.93
C ASP A 32 5.57 13.82 -15.89
N TYR A 33 4.66 14.42 -16.64
CA TYR A 33 3.83 13.77 -17.66
C TYR A 33 4.30 14.15 -19.07
N PRO A 34 3.96 13.37 -20.12
CA PRO A 34 4.34 13.71 -21.50
C PRO A 34 3.83 15.09 -21.96
N ASP A 35 2.63 15.48 -21.57
CA ASP A 35 2.15 16.84 -21.73
C ASP A 35 2.39 17.63 -20.43
N LYS A 36 3.28 18.61 -20.50
CA LYS A 36 3.67 19.46 -19.36
C LYS A 36 2.53 20.21 -18.68
N LYS A 37 1.39 20.37 -19.36
CA LYS A 37 0.17 20.93 -18.73
C LYS A 37 -0.41 20.03 -17.66
N ASN A 38 -0.04 18.74 -17.66
CA ASN A 38 -0.45 17.75 -16.71
C ASN A 38 0.61 17.51 -15.61
N ASP A 39 1.71 18.27 -15.58
CA ASP A 39 2.73 18.09 -14.56
C ASP A 39 2.17 18.40 -13.17
N LEU A 40 2.58 17.58 -12.21
CA LEU A 40 2.37 17.73 -10.78
C LEU A 40 3.69 18.10 -10.12
N ARG A 41 3.63 18.74 -8.93
CA ARG A 41 4.85 19.24 -8.30
C ARG A 41 5.53 18.27 -7.36
N ILE A 42 4.80 17.30 -6.83
CA ILE A 42 5.24 16.58 -5.61
C ILE A 42 5.01 15.07 -5.62
N SER A 43 4.31 14.52 -6.62
CA SER A 43 3.90 13.11 -6.60
C SER A 43 5.09 12.15 -6.64
N ASP A 44 6.16 12.49 -7.34
CA ASP A 44 7.40 11.70 -7.33
C ASP A 44 8.08 11.71 -5.96
N ASN A 45 8.02 12.87 -5.26
CA ASN A 45 8.56 12.99 -3.91
C ASN A 45 7.71 12.25 -2.87
N ASP A 46 6.39 12.20 -3.04
CA ASP A 46 5.49 11.38 -2.23
C ASP A 46 5.90 9.92 -2.26
N ALA A 47 6.11 9.39 -3.46
CA ALA A 47 6.55 8.00 -3.63
C ALA A 47 7.91 7.72 -2.98
N LYS A 48 8.87 8.63 -3.13
CA LYS A 48 10.19 8.54 -2.48
C LYS A 48 10.06 8.55 -0.96
N THR A 49 9.17 9.39 -0.43
CA THR A 49 8.91 9.52 1.01
C THR A 49 8.34 8.22 1.59
N ILE A 50 7.32 7.65 0.98
CA ILE A 50 6.72 6.39 1.44
C ILE A 50 7.71 5.23 1.29
N ALA A 51 8.46 5.16 0.19
CA ALA A 51 9.52 4.17 0.02
C ALA A 51 10.57 4.25 1.15
N LYS A 52 10.96 5.46 1.56
CA LYS A 52 11.93 5.68 2.66
C LYS A 52 11.39 5.19 4.00
N VAL A 53 10.09 5.35 4.28
CA VAL A 53 9.47 4.85 5.51
C VAL A 53 9.62 3.33 5.59
N PHE A 54 9.23 2.61 4.54
CA PHE A 54 9.33 1.15 4.54
C PHE A 54 10.78 0.65 4.50
N LYS A 55 11.70 1.33 3.80
CA LYS A 55 13.13 0.99 3.80
C LYS A 55 13.79 1.10 5.19
N ALA A 56 13.21 1.86 6.10
CA ALA A 56 13.69 1.96 7.46
C ALA A 56 13.37 0.73 8.32
N THR A 57 12.56 -0.21 7.81
CA THR A 57 12.27 -1.48 8.46
C THR A 57 13.16 -2.58 7.89
N ASN A 58 13.63 -3.51 8.73
CA ASN A 58 14.56 -4.56 8.33
C ASN A 58 13.94 -5.64 7.42
N GLU A 59 12.62 -5.67 7.29
CA GLU A 59 11.87 -6.76 6.63
C GLU A 59 11.19 -6.31 5.34
N ALA A 60 11.46 -5.08 4.86
CA ALA A 60 10.83 -4.55 3.66
C ALA A 60 11.73 -4.63 2.42
N PHE A 61 11.14 -5.14 1.32
CA PHE A 61 11.69 -5.09 -0.03
C PHE A 61 10.98 -3.98 -0.80
N VAL A 62 11.69 -2.90 -1.10
CA VAL A 62 11.08 -1.69 -1.66
C VAL A 62 11.57 -1.42 -3.07
N SER A 63 10.64 -1.36 -4.01
CA SER A 63 10.85 -0.90 -5.39
C SER A 63 10.17 0.45 -5.60
N VAL A 64 10.80 1.32 -6.39
CA VAL A 64 10.27 2.64 -6.72
C VAL A 64 10.19 2.78 -8.24
N MET A 65 9.11 3.39 -8.73
CA MET A 65 8.96 3.79 -10.13
C MET A 65 8.55 5.26 -10.17
N LEU A 66 9.25 6.05 -10.97
CA LEU A 66 9.01 7.49 -11.06
C LEU A 66 8.79 7.91 -12.52
N ASN A 67 7.87 8.84 -12.72
CA ASN A 67 7.65 9.56 -13.97
C ASN A 67 7.59 8.63 -15.20
N GLU A 68 8.46 8.79 -16.19
CA GLU A 68 8.52 8.01 -17.43
C GLU A 68 8.68 6.50 -17.22
N GLN A 69 9.18 6.06 -16.08
CA GLN A 69 9.29 4.64 -15.75
C GLN A 69 7.91 4.00 -15.51
N ALA A 70 6.92 4.79 -15.13
CA ALA A 70 5.59 4.31 -14.73
C ALA A 70 4.62 4.24 -15.91
N THR A 71 5.02 3.58 -17.01
CA THR A 71 4.09 3.21 -18.08
C THR A 71 3.17 2.09 -17.65
N LYS A 72 2.01 1.94 -18.30
CA LYS A 72 1.03 0.88 -18.00
C LYS A 72 1.64 -0.51 -18.00
N ALA A 73 2.38 -0.82 -19.06
CA ALA A 73 3.00 -2.14 -19.21
C ALA A 73 4.10 -2.37 -18.16
N ALA A 74 4.95 -1.37 -17.92
CA ALA A 74 6.02 -1.45 -16.92
C ALA A 74 5.45 -1.58 -15.50
N LEU A 75 4.37 -0.86 -15.19
CA LEU A 75 3.72 -0.93 -13.87
C LEU A 75 3.14 -2.33 -13.62
N ILE A 76 2.40 -2.91 -14.56
CA ILE A 76 1.86 -4.27 -14.44
C ILE A 76 3.00 -5.30 -14.30
N SER A 77 4.05 -5.20 -15.12
CA SER A 77 5.23 -6.07 -15.02
C SER A 77 5.91 -5.95 -13.66
N ARG A 78 6.02 -4.73 -13.12
CA ARG A 78 6.64 -4.48 -11.83
C ARG A 78 5.81 -5.01 -10.66
N ILE A 79 4.48 -4.87 -10.71
CA ILE A 79 3.58 -5.49 -9.71
C ILE A 79 3.85 -6.99 -9.66
N ARG A 80 3.85 -7.66 -10.81
CA ARG A 80 4.13 -9.11 -10.90
C ARG A 80 5.49 -9.45 -10.30
N SER A 81 6.56 -8.78 -10.72
CA SER A 81 7.92 -9.10 -10.30
C SER A 81 8.18 -8.83 -8.81
N VAL A 82 7.67 -7.71 -8.28
CA VAL A 82 7.87 -7.35 -6.87
C VAL A 82 7.09 -8.26 -5.94
N PHE A 83 5.87 -8.66 -6.33
CA PHE A 83 4.98 -9.45 -5.46
C PHE A 83 5.04 -10.96 -5.72
N ALA A 84 5.81 -11.41 -6.73
CA ALA A 84 5.92 -12.84 -7.11
C ALA A 84 6.43 -13.73 -5.96
N ASN A 85 7.34 -13.21 -5.14
CA ASN A 85 7.98 -13.96 -4.07
C ASN A 85 7.24 -13.90 -2.73
N ALA A 86 6.17 -13.10 -2.64
CA ALA A 86 5.40 -12.96 -1.41
C ALA A 86 4.67 -14.26 -1.08
N GLN A 87 4.80 -14.71 0.18
CA GLN A 87 4.12 -15.87 0.74
C GLN A 87 2.86 -15.43 1.51
N SER A 88 2.08 -16.41 1.98
CA SER A 88 0.82 -16.14 2.69
C SER A 88 0.95 -15.21 3.88
N ASP A 89 2.05 -15.33 4.63
CA ASP A 89 2.29 -14.55 5.85
C ASP A 89 2.87 -13.16 5.57
N ASP A 90 3.29 -12.90 4.32
CA ASP A 90 3.86 -11.62 3.91
C ASP A 90 2.78 -10.56 3.68
N ALA A 91 3.21 -9.33 3.51
CA ALA A 91 2.38 -8.22 3.08
C ALA A 91 2.89 -7.65 1.75
N VAL A 92 1.96 -7.20 0.92
CA VAL A 92 2.27 -6.44 -0.30
C VAL A 92 1.62 -5.07 -0.22
N VAL A 93 2.38 -4.05 -0.53
CA VAL A 93 1.95 -2.65 -0.51
C VAL A 93 2.17 -2.03 -1.88
N LEU A 94 1.11 -1.60 -2.52
CA LEU A 94 1.13 -0.77 -3.72
C LEU A 94 0.77 0.66 -3.30
N TYR A 95 1.71 1.59 -3.43
CA TYR A 95 1.47 3.02 -3.24
C TYR A 95 1.55 3.74 -4.58
N PHE A 96 0.61 4.62 -4.86
CA PHE A 96 0.59 5.46 -6.04
C PHE A 96 0.29 6.92 -5.66
N SER A 97 1.10 7.86 -6.17
CA SER A 97 0.82 9.30 -6.18
C SER A 97 0.89 9.85 -7.60
N GLY A 98 -0.13 10.55 -8.04
CA GLY A 98 -0.25 11.05 -9.40
C GLY A 98 -1.66 11.45 -9.77
N HIS A 99 -1.93 11.63 -11.06
CA HIS A 99 -3.29 11.87 -11.53
C HIS A 99 -4.17 10.62 -11.43
N GLY A 100 -5.44 10.85 -11.07
CA GLY A 100 -6.50 9.85 -11.09
C GLY A 100 -7.59 10.21 -12.09
N SER A 101 -8.23 9.17 -12.59
CA SER A 101 -9.42 9.25 -13.44
C SER A 101 -10.50 8.32 -12.88
N PRO A 102 -11.79 8.55 -13.16
CA PRO A 102 -12.83 7.60 -12.77
C PRO A 102 -12.53 6.18 -13.27
N GLY A 103 -12.26 5.25 -12.35
CA GLY A 103 -11.96 3.85 -12.67
C GLY A 103 -10.53 3.53 -13.08
N ALA A 104 -9.59 4.48 -13.05
CA ALA A 104 -8.20 4.27 -13.47
C ALA A 104 -7.21 5.19 -12.79
N LEU A 105 -5.95 4.74 -12.72
CA LEU A 105 -4.78 5.59 -12.49
C LEU A 105 -4.31 6.16 -13.83
N VAL A 106 -3.77 7.37 -13.83
CA VAL A 106 -3.13 7.97 -15.00
C VAL A 106 -1.64 7.64 -14.94
N CYS A 107 -1.23 6.63 -15.70
CA CYS A 107 0.17 6.30 -15.91
C CYS A 107 0.83 7.27 -16.89
N TYR A 108 2.15 7.20 -17.04
CA TYR A 108 2.91 8.07 -17.94
C TYR A 108 2.40 8.01 -19.39
N ASP A 109 1.95 6.84 -19.85
CA ASP A 109 1.48 6.56 -21.21
C ASP A 109 -0.06 6.40 -21.31
N GLY A 110 -0.82 6.82 -20.31
CA GLY A 110 -2.29 6.81 -20.31
C GLY A 110 -2.94 6.04 -19.18
N LEU A 111 -4.21 5.70 -19.33
CA LEU A 111 -5.03 5.15 -18.26
C LEU A 111 -4.74 3.66 -18.00
N LEU A 112 -4.49 3.31 -16.74
CA LEU A 112 -4.44 1.94 -16.24
C LEU A 112 -5.66 1.71 -15.33
N THR A 113 -6.56 0.82 -15.75
CA THR A 113 -7.78 0.55 -14.99
C THR A 113 -7.49 -0.10 -13.64
N TYR A 114 -8.27 0.22 -12.64
CA TYR A 114 -8.19 -0.44 -11.33
C TYR A 114 -8.44 -1.96 -11.44
N GLN A 115 -9.28 -2.38 -12.39
CA GLN A 115 -9.50 -3.79 -12.69
C GLN A 115 -8.21 -4.53 -13.07
N SER A 116 -7.36 -3.90 -13.88
CA SER A 116 -6.06 -4.47 -14.27
C SER A 116 -5.12 -4.64 -13.08
N ILE A 117 -5.02 -3.61 -12.23
CA ILE A 117 -4.22 -3.66 -11.01
C ILE A 117 -4.73 -4.76 -10.08
N TYR A 118 -6.04 -4.81 -9.91
CA TYR A 118 -6.69 -5.77 -9.03
C TYR A 118 -6.49 -7.22 -9.48
N LYS A 119 -6.55 -7.48 -10.81
CA LYS A 119 -6.24 -8.79 -11.36
C LYS A 119 -4.85 -9.29 -10.95
N GLU A 120 -3.86 -8.41 -10.95
CA GLU A 120 -2.50 -8.74 -10.52
C GLU A 120 -2.43 -8.97 -9.00
N MET A 121 -3.11 -8.14 -8.22
CA MET A 121 -3.17 -8.33 -6.77
C MET A 121 -3.86 -9.63 -6.36
N LYS A 122 -4.86 -10.07 -7.14
CA LYS A 122 -5.59 -11.31 -6.85
C LYS A 122 -4.71 -12.55 -6.94
N VAL A 123 -3.78 -12.61 -7.88
CA VAL A 123 -2.90 -13.77 -8.06
C VAL A 123 -1.71 -13.79 -7.08
N CYS A 124 -1.45 -12.70 -6.40
CA CYS A 124 -0.43 -12.64 -5.35
C CYS A 124 -0.84 -13.52 -4.15
N ARG A 125 0.12 -14.29 -3.62
CA ARG A 125 -0.11 -15.23 -2.50
C ARG A 125 -0.27 -14.57 -1.15
N ALA A 126 0.23 -13.34 -0.96
CA ALA A 126 0.15 -12.63 0.32
C ALA A 126 -1.30 -12.51 0.81
N ASN A 127 -1.52 -12.77 2.08
CA ASN A 127 -2.84 -12.57 2.71
C ASN A 127 -3.09 -11.12 3.11
N ARG A 128 -2.05 -10.27 3.16
CA ARG A 128 -2.16 -8.85 3.48
C ARG A 128 -1.83 -8.04 2.23
N LYS A 129 -2.85 -7.49 1.59
CA LYS A 129 -2.74 -6.73 0.34
C LYS A 129 -3.23 -5.31 0.58
N ILE A 130 -2.36 -4.34 0.42
CA ILE A 130 -2.62 -2.95 0.73
C ILE A 130 -2.41 -2.14 -0.56
N ILE A 131 -3.42 -1.40 -0.97
CA ILE A 131 -3.37 -0.46 -2.09
C ILE A 131 -3.65 0.92 -1.52
N ILE A 132 -2.68 1.81 -1.64
CA ILE A 132 -2.77 3.20 -1.18
C ILE A 132 -2.68 4.10 -2.39
N VAL A 133 -3.68 4.96 -2.59
CA VAL A 133 -3.75 5.85 -3.76
C VAL A 133 -3.91 7.29 -3.30
N ASP A 134 -2.92 8.10 -3.64
CA ASP A 134 -2.97 9.55 -3.50
C ASP A 134 -3.17 10.19 -4.87
N ALA A 135 -4.44 10.34 -5.23
CA ALA A 135 -4.85 10.88 -6.51
C ALA A 135 -6.24 11.49 -6.42
N CYS A 136 -6.51 12.48 -7.28
CA CYS A 136 -7.85 13.03 -7.42
C CYS A 136 -8.86 11.94 -7.80
N TYR A 137 -10.08 12.05 -7.30
CA TYR A 137 -11.16 11.09 -7.58
C TYR A 137 -10.84 9.64 -7.20
N SER A 138 -9.85 9.40 -6.34
CA SER A 138 -9.47 8.05 -5.93
C SER A 138 -10.66 7.27 -5.35
N GLY A 139 -11.58 7.91 -4.65
CA GLY A 139 -12.82 7.32 -4.17
C GLY A 139 -13.72 6.72 -5.26
N LYS A 140 -13.59 7.13 -6.53
CA LYS A 140 -14.28 6.51 -7.68
C LYS A 140 -13.76 5.12 -8.04
N MET A 141 -12.74 4.64 -7.40
CA MET A 141 -12.34 3.25 -7.45
C MET A 141 -13.50 2.29 -7.11
N ARG A 142 -14.50 2.78 -6.38
CA ARG A 142 -15.70 2.06 -5.95
C ARG A 142 -16.88 2.08 -6.94
N THR A 143 -17.01 3.10 -7.79
CA THR A 143 -18.31 3.48 -8.40
C THR A 143 -18.51 3.07 -9.84
N ASN A 144 -17.89 2.02 -10.33
CA ASN A 144 -18.47 1.42 -11.53
C ASN A 144 -19.70 0.62 -11.11
N ASN A 145 -20.85 0.95 -11.67
CA ASN A 145 -22.18 0.31 -11.51
C ASN A 145 -22.21 -1.18 -11.85
N GLN A 146 -21.09 -1.79 -12.08
CA GLN A 146 -20.98 -3.24 -11.99
C GLN A 146 -20.91 -3.56 -10.51
N ARG A 147 -21.97 -4.19 -10.01
CA ARG A 147 -22.00 -5.04 -8.81
C ARG A 147 -20.89 -6.09 -8.92
N SER A 148 -19.67 -5.66 -9.10
CA SER A 148 -18.59 -6.58 -9.27
C SER A 148 -17.86 -6.70 -7.95
N SER A 149 -18.02 -7.80 -7.40
CA SER A 149 -17.14 -8.65 -6.61
C SER A 149 -15.61 -8.41 -6.69
N TYR A 150 -15.14 -7.39 -7.40
CA TYR A 150 -13.70 -7.12 -7.53
C TYR A 150 -13.06 -6.78 -6.19
N PHE A 151 -13.74 -6.03 -5.34
CA PHE A 151 -13.27 -5.68 -4.00
C PHE A 151 -13.79 -6.62 -2.90
N ASP A 152 -14.57 -7.63 -3.27
CA ASP A 152 -15.04 -8.68 -2.38
C ASP A 152 -13.98 -9.74 -2.07
N THR A 153 -12.77 -9.60 -2.62
CA THR A 153 -11.68 -10.50 -2.31
C THR A 153 -11.20 -10.23 -0.89
N GLN A 154 -11.14 -11.28 -0.12
CA GLN A 154 -10.65 -11.21 1.26
C GLN A 154 -9.21 -10.70 1.31
N ASN A 155 -8.91 -9.94 2.35
CA ASN A 155 -7.58 -9.45 2.70
C ASN A 155 -7.01 -8.37 1.76
N VAL A 156 -7.85 -7.58 1.07
CA VAL A 156 -7.43 -6.40 0.33
C VAL A 156 -7.93 -5.14 1.02
N MET A 157 -7.01 -4.29 1.43
CA MET A 157 -7.27 -2.95 1.93
C MET A 157 -7.02 -1.92 0.83
N LEU A 158 -8.00 -1.08 0.58
CA LEU A 158 -7.86 0.12 -0.26
C LEU A 158 -7.86 1.34 0.65
N PHE A 159 -6.80 2.13 0.58
CA PHE A 159 -6.69 3.38 1.31
C PHE A 159 -6.51 4.53 0.31
N LEU A 160 -7.51 5.37 0.22
CA LEU A 160 -7.64 6.38 -0.81
C LEU A 160 -7.61 7.77 -0.19
N SER A 161 -6.90 8.69 -0.83
CA SER A 161 -6.65 10.04 -0.28
C SER A 161 -7.89 10.94 -0.24
N SER A 162 -8.94 10.63 -1.03
CA SER A 162 -10.13 11.47 -1.15
C SER A 162 -11.38 10.66 -1.47
N ARG A 163 -12.56 11.25 -1.22
CA ARG A 163 -13.85 10.73 -1.68
C ARG A 163 -14.00 10.86 -3.21
N THR A 164 -15.07 10.28 -3.72
CA THR A 164 -15.40 10.20 -5.15
C THR A 164 -15.40 11.54 -5.89
N ASN A 165 -15.74 12.62 -5.20
CA ASN A 165 -15.93 13.97 -5.80
C ASN A 165 -14.92 14.99 -5.26
N GLU A 166 -13.85 14.54 -4.60
CA GLU A 166 -12.88 15.41 -3.97
C GLU A 166 -11.52 15.35 -4.68
N LEU A 167 -10.83 16.47 -4.64
CA LEU A 167 -9.46 16.59 -5.12
C LEU A 167 -8.50 16.32 -3.98
N SER A 168 -7.44 15.56 -4.23
CA SER A 168 -6.28 15.50 -3.36
C SER A 168 -5.57 16.84 -3.37
N GLN A 169 -5.20 17.35 -2.19
CA GLN A 169 -4.57 18.66 -2.08
C GLN A 169 -3.04 18.53 -2.14
N GLU A 170 -2.44 19.17 -3.14
CA GLU A 170 -1.03 19.50 -3.09
C GLU A 170 -0.79 20.60 -2.05
N THR A 171 0.26 20.47 -1.29
CA THR A 171 0.67 21.46 -0.31
C THR A 171 1.80 22.35 -0.84
N ARG A 172 2.14 23.44 -0.12
CA ARG A 172 3.38 24.19 -0.35
C ARG A 172 4.63 23.44 0.14
N TYR A 173 4.44 22.33 0.82
CA TYR A 173 5.49 21.43 1.31
C TYR A 173 5.96 20.47 0.23
N LYS A 174 6.92 19.62 0.61
CA LYS A 174 7.51 18.61 -0.31
C LYS A 174 6.58 17.43 -0.63
N ASN A 175 5.47 17.28 0.09
CA ASN A 175 4.54 16.17 -0.05
C ASN A 175 3.09 16.66 -0.05
N SER A 176 2.20 15.86 -0.60
CA SER A 176 0.75 16.04 -0.50
C SER A 176 0.28 15.98 0.96
N LEU A 177 -0.88 16.55 1.23
CA LEU A 177 -1.46 16.54 2.57
C LEU A 177 -1.67 15.12 3.09
N PHE A 178 -2.21 14.24 2.25
CA PHE A 178 -2.43 12.83 2.59
C PHE A 178 -1.11 12.12 2.91
N THR A 179 -0.09 12.27 2.05
CA THR A 179 1.21 11.63 2.24
C THR A 179 1.95 12.15 3.48
N ILE A 180 1.80 13.43 3.86
CA ILE A 180 2.36 13.96 5.11
C ILE A 180 1.80 13.20 6.32
N PHE A 181 0.48 13.02 6.39
CA PHE A 181 -0.13 12.31 7.52
C PHE A 181 0.13 10.81 7.46
N LEU A 182 0.14 10.22 6.25
CA LEU A 182 0.50 8.81 6.06
C LEU A 182 1.93 8.53 6.54
N GLU A 183 2.91 9.34 6.15
CA GLU A 183 4.29 9.22 6.62
C GLU A 183 4.39 9.29 8.14
N ARG A 184 3.79 10.32 8.74
CA ARG A 184 3.80 10.51 10.20
C ARG A 184 3.18 9.32 10.92
N GLY A 185 2.05 8.85 10.44
CA GLY A 185 1.36 7.69 11.01
C GLY A 185 2.19 6.42 10.93
N LEU A 186 2.75 6.12 9.75
CA LEU A 186 3.60 4.94 9.53
C LEU A 186 4.91 4.99 10.32
N ARG A 187 5.42 6.17 10.70
CA ARG A 187 6.60 6.35 11.56
C ARG A 187 6.28 6.24 13.06
N GLY A 188 5.12 5.75 13.42
CA GLY A 188 4.72 5.53 14.80
C GLY A 188 3.72 6.52 15.36
N GLY A 189 3.39 7.61 14.64
CA GLY A 189 2.39 8.58 15.09
C GLY A 189 0.99 7.98 15.25
N ALA A 190 0.69 6.91 14.51
CA ALA A 190 -0.58 6.21 14.58
C ALA A 190 -0.62 5.09 15.64
N ASP A 191 0.52 4.71 16.24
CA ASP A 191 0.59 3.64 17.25
C ASP A 191 -0.08 4.08 18.56
N LYS A 192 -1.39 3.90 18.60
CA LYS A 192 -2.23 4.32 19.72
C LYS A 192 -2.07 3.40 20.95
N ASN A 193 -1.90 2.12 20.70
CA ASN A 193 -1.82 1.09 21.74
C ASN A 193 -0.38 0.84 22.22
N LYS A 194 0.64 1.43 21.56
CA LYS A 194 2.07 1.35 21.86
C LYS A 194 2.65 -0.06 21.75
N ASP A 195 2.13 -0.86 20.82
CA ASP A 195 2.61 -2.23 20.57
C ASP A 195 3.72 -2.30 19.51
N ARG A 196 4.20 -1.17 18.99
CA ARG A 196 5.20 -1.01 17.94
C ARG A 196 4.77 -1.57 16.59
N LYS A 197 3.48 -1.60 16.35
CA LYS A 197 2.89 -1.93 15.05
C LYS A 197 1.89 -0.85 14.69
N ILE A 198 1.65 -0.71 13.41
CA ILE A 198 0.55 0.09 12.91
C ILE A 198 -0.44 -0.84 12.22
N SER A 199 -1.63 -0.92 12.77
CA SER A 199 -2.74 -1.64 12.17
C SER A 199 -3.43 -0.83 11.08
N ALA A 200 -4.26 -1.49 10.27
CA ALA A 200 -5.09 -0.84 9.26
C ALA A 200 -6.02 0.21 9.88
N ARG A 201 -6.56 -0.09 11.06
CA ARG A 201 -7.44 0.84 11.78
C ARG A 201 -6.71 2.06 12.29
N GLU A 202 -5.58 1.87 12.93
CA GLU A 202 -4.79 2.96 13.50
C GLU A 202 -4.30 3.93 12.42
N ILE A 203 -3.75 3.43 11.31
CA ILE A 203 -3.30 4.31 10.23
C ILE A 203 -4.46 5.07 9.60
N PHE A 204 -5.62 4.42 9.42
CA PHE A 204 -6.80 5.08 8.89
C PHE A 204 -7.28 6.20 9.81
N ASP A 205 -7.52 5.91 11.07
CA ASP A 205 -8.05 6.90 12.03
C ASP A 205 -7.12 8.11 12.15
N PHE A 206 -5.79 7.87 12.21
CA PHE A 206 -4.78 8.93 12.29
C PHE A 206 -4.75 9.81 11.05
N VAL A 207 -4.69 9.20 9.86
CA VAL A 207 -4.61 9.95 8.59
C VAL A 207 -5.94 10.66 8.30
N HIS A 208 -7.05 9.97 8.49
CA HIS A 208 -8.39 10.53 8.25
C HIS A 208 -8.63 11.79 9.08
N GLN A 209 -8.41 11.70 10.38
CA GLN A 209 -8.59 12.85 11.28
C GLN A 209 -7.61 14.00 10.95
N GLY A 210 -6.35 13.67 10.69
CA GLY A 210 -5.33 14.67 10.39
C GLY A 210 -5.60 15.42 9.09
N VAL A 211 -5.96 14.69 8.03
CA VAL A 211 -6.27 15.29 6.71
C VAL A 211 -7.52 16.13 6.75
N ILE A 212 -8.62 15.66 7.37
CA ILE A 212 -9.86 16.45 7.50
C ILE A 212 -9.57 17.76 8.23
N THR A 213 -8.91 17.70 9.37
CA THR A 213 -8.59 18.89 10.16
C THR A 213 -7.72 19.87 9.38
N ALA A 214 -6.65 19.38 8.77
CA ALA A 214 -5.67 20.23 8.06
C ALA A 214 -6.19 20.78 6.73
N SER A 215 -7.12 20.07 6.07
CA SER A 215 -7.77 20.56 4.83
C SER A 215 -8.93 21.52 5.07
N GLY A 216 -9.36 21.72 6.33
CA GLY A 216 -10.58 22.46 6.65
C GLY A 216 -11.80 21.78 6.06
N ASP A 217 -11.92 20.49 6.25
CA ASP A 217 -13.05 19.63 5.82
C ASP A 217 -13.21 19.53 4.28
N LYS A 218 -12.12 19.72 3.53
CA LYS A 218 -12.14 19.68 2.05
C LYS A 218 -11.64 18.38 1.45
N GLN A 219 -10.95 17.56 2.22
CA GLN A 219 -10.40 16.28 1.78
C GLN A 219 -10.66 15.20 2.83
N HIS A 220 -11.29 14.10 2.40
CA HIS A 220 -11.70 13.01 3.29
C HIS A 220 -11.08 11.70 2.79
N PRO A 221 -9.98 11.25 3.39
CA PRO A 221 -9.47 9.91 3.12
C PRO A 221 -10.51 8.84 3.42
N VAL A 222 -10.54 7.78 2.61
CA VAL A 222 -11.49 6.67 2.78
C VAL A 222 -10.77 5.33 2.74
N MET A 223 -11.28 4.36 3.49
CA MET A 223 -10.75 3.02 3.57
C MET A 223 -11.84 2.00 3.22
N TRP A 224 -11.51 1.05 2.34
CA TRP A 224 -12.44 0.05 1.82
C TRP A 224 -11.81 -1.33 1.74
N GLY A 225 -12.66 -2.36 1.66
CA GLY A 225 -12.26 -3.73 1.40
C GLY A 225 -12.72 -4.71 2.46
N LYS A 226 -12.48 -5.99 2.22
CA LYS A 226 -12.72 -7.07 3.19
C LYS A 226 -11.36 -7.46 3.80
N PHE A 227 -11.01 -6.91 4.93
CA PHE A 227 -9.77 -7.20 5.65
C PHE A 227 -10.01 -7.07 7.16
N ASN A 228 -9.08 -7.59 7.94
CA ASN A 228 -9.10 -7.40 9.38
C ASN A 228 -8.57 -6.00 9.73
N ASN A 229 -9.31 -5.24 10.52
CA ASN A 229 -8.90 -3.92 10.99
C ASN A 229 -7.57 -3.94 11.77
N GLU A 230 -7.28 -5.06 12.44
CA GLU A 230 -6.01 -5.29 13.17
C GLU A 230 -4.89 -5.80 12.25
N MET A 231 -5.12 -5.84 10.93
CA MET A 231 -4.08 -6.20 9.97
C MET A 231 -2.89 -5.24 10.08
N THR A 232 -1.72 -5.78 10.43
CA THR A 232 -0.50 -4.99 10.56
C THR A 232 -0.02 -4.50 9.18
N ILE A 233 0.16 -3.19 9.05
CA ILE A 233 0.71 -2.53 7.86
C ILE A 233 2.23 -2.46 7.94
N ILE A 234 2.76 -2.03 9.09
CA ILE A 234 4.18 -1.86 9.36
C ILE A 234 4.46 -2.15 10.84
N LYS A 235 5.68 -2.58 11.14
CA LYS A 235 6.20 -2.76 12.51
C LYS A 235 7.67 -2.32 12.59
N TRP A 236 8.18 -1.97 13.77
CA TRP A 236 9.58 -1.56 14.04
C TRP A 236 10.10 -2.02 15.40
#